data_79dc5a3bf6b58b4e9beec81cf69e79f8
#
_entry.id   79dc5a3bf6b58b4e9beec81cf69e79f8
#
_cell.length_a   1.000
_cell.length_b   1.000
_cell.length_c   1.000
_cell.angle_alpha   90.00
_cell.angle_beta   90.00
_cell.angle_gamma   90.00
#
_symmetry.space_group_name_H-M   'P 1'
#
loop_
_entity.id
_entity.type
_entity.pdbx_description
1 polymer ?
#
loop_
_entity_poly.entity_id
_entity_poly.type
_entity_poly.pdbx_seq_one_letter_code
_entity_poly.pdbx_strand_id
1 'polypeptide(L)'
;MRQLSGTDATFLAIETPTTTGHVGGLCIIDPGTATEPLTLERLTELFAERLPLIPVLHRRLHTVPLGLDQPYWVDDPDFDIEFHLRELALPAPGDDRQLGEQVARLHARQLDRARPLWEAYLISGLAGGRMALYTKVHHAAVDGVGGAELMTQLFDLSPDGRELPSAPAEAPVEPPGTATMLWRGVTSVAGNPVRTVRLIGGLLRSVPSAASLAAPAVRQAFGAGERDGGVFGIAGSAPPTPFNRPITPHRRFAFRTLGLAEFKEIKNAFGVTINDVFVAVSAGAIRRWLIDRDALPNAPLTALMPISLKIKSDGKSAADGGVPGNQVSAMIAQVPTHLADPGDRISMASDATKAAKARHAVLPEGLVDDVTGFFAPALAARAARVAFGMGLISRTRPFNVVMSNVPGSSVPVYLGGAKLVAMYPLSVIGDGLGLNVTVLSYHGGVHFGLLACRELIPDLDVMADYLLTELAELLELARARSQAKASLTTE
;
A
#
# COMPACT_ATOMS: atom_id res chain seq x y z
N MET A 1 -14.36 -0.88 -22.64
CA MET A 1 -15.05 -0.60 -21.37
C MET A 1 -14.65 -1.69 -20.38
N ARG A 2 -14.11 -1.29 -19.21
CA ARG A 2 -13.61 -2.23 -18.19
C ARG A 2 -14.45 -2.10 -16.92
N GLN A 3 -14.95 -3.21 -16.40
CA GLN A 3 -15.57 -3.30 -15.09
C GLN A 3 -14.46 -3.44 -14.02
N LEU A 4 -14.68 -2.93 -12.81
CA LEU A 4 -13.74 -3.13 -11.71
C LEU A 4 -13.58 -4.61 -11.38
N SER A 5 -12.37 -4.99 -10.97
CA SER A 5 -12.15 -6.31 -10.37
C SER A 5 -12.82 -6.43 -9.00
N GLY A 6 -13.03 -7.65 -8.52
CA GLY A 6 -13.56 -7.86 -7.17
C GLY A 6 -12.66 -7.28 -6.08
N THR A 7 -11.35 -7.35 -6.27
CA THR A 7 -10.34 -6.79 -5.35
C THR A 7 -10.42 -5.27 -5.31
N ASP A 8 -10.48 -4.60 -6.47
CA ASP A 8 -10.58 -3.14 -6.58
C ASP A 8 -11.85 -2.60 -5.93
N ALA A 9 -12.96 -3.30 -6.18
CA ALA A 9 -14.24 -2.94 -5.59
C ALA A 9 -14.27 -3.13 -4.06
N THR A 10 -13.46 -4.04 -3.53
CA THR A 10 -13.30 -4.19 -2.08
C THR A 10 -12.69 -2.95 -1.45
N PHE A 11 -11.66 -2.34 -2.07
CA PHE A 11 -11.09 -1.07 -1.59
C PHE A 11 -12.11 0.06 -1.55
N LEU A 12 -13.01 0.12 -2.56
CA LEU A 12 -14.10 1.10 -2.53
C LEU A 12 -15.18 0.79 -1.47
N ALA A 13 -15.37 -0.49 -1.18
CA ALA A 13 -16.41 -0.95 -0.25
C ALA A 13 -16.03 -0.74 1.22
N ILE A 14 -14.75 -0.87 1.56
CA ILE A 14 -14.24 -0.71 2.94
C ILE A 14 -14.05 0.75 3.33
N GLU A 15 -14.17 1.70 2.39
CA GLU A 15 -14.07 3.12 2.72
C GLU A 15 -15.19 3.56 3.67
N THR A 16 -14.75 4.25 4.71
CA THR A 16 -15.60 4.92 5.71
C THR A 16 -15.10 6.36 5.88
N PRO A 17 -15.80 7.22 6.63
CA PRO A 17 -15.26 8.55 6.94
C PRO A 17 -13.89 8.54 7.64
N THR A 18 -13.52 7.43 8.27
CA THR A 18 -12.25 7.27 8.99
C THR A 18 -11.22 6.43 8.23
N THR A 19 -11.65 5.55 7.35
CA THR A 19 -10.78 4.67 6.54
C THR A 19 -10.89 5.07 5.08
N THR A 20 -9.78 5.49 4.48
CA THR A 20 -9.70 5.88 3.07
C THR A 20 -8.98 4.81 2.26
N GLY A 21 -9.42 4.54 1.03
CA GLY A 21 -8.87 3.50 0.16
C GLY A 21 -7.78 4.00 -0.80
N HIS A 22 -7.17 5.16 -0.56
CA HIS A 22 -6.14 5.72 -1.43
C HIS A 22 -4.73 5.52 -0.88
N VAL A 23 -3.78 5.51 -1.79
CA VAL A 23 -2.33 5.50 -1.54
C VAL A 23 -1.74 6.81 -2.06
N GLY A 24 -0.52 7.11 -1.67
CA GLY A 24 0.15 8.33 -2.10
C GLY A 24 1.66 8.17 -2.26
N GLY A 25 2.27 9.14 -2.90
CA GLY A 25 3.70 9.30 -3.01
C GLY A 25 4.10 10.75 -2.75
N LEU A 26 5.07 10.96 -1.88
CA LEU A 26 5.70 12.26 -1.66
C LEU A 26 7.08 12.25 -2.32
N CYS A 27 7.23 12.99 -3.40
CA CYS A 27 8.47 13.15 -4.15
C CYS A 27 9.13 14.47 -3.76
N ILE A 28 10.37 14.42 -3.28
CA ILE A 28 11.20 15.62 -3.05
C ILE A 28 11.97 15.91 -4.32
N ILE A 29 11.90 17.15 -4.79
CA ILE A 29 12.43 17.59 -6.07
C ILE A 29 13.45 18.71 -5.84
N ASP A 30 14.54 18.65 -6.56
CA ASP A 30 15.52 19.74 -6.64
C ASP A 30 15.26 20.56 -7.92
N PRO A 31 14.57 21.71 -7.81
CA PRO A 31 14.26 22.54 -8.95
C PRO A 31 15.51 23.21 -9.56
N GLY A 32 16.59 23.30 -8.79
CA GLY A 32 17.84 23.89 -9.27
C GLY A 32 18.58 23.07 -10.34
N THR A 33 18.14 21.84 -10.58
CA THR A 33 18.69 20.98 -11.64
C THR A 33 17.99 21.16 -12.99
N ALA A 34 16.83 21.81 -13.02
CA ALA A 34 16.10 22.06 -14.25
C ALA A 34 16.58 23.36 -14.93
N THR A 35 16.49 23.41 -16.25
CA THR A 35 16.76 24.61 -17.05
C THR A 35 15.65 25.63 -16.98
N GLU A 36 14.43 25.16 -16.79
CA GLU A 36 13.22 25.99 -16.64
C GLU A 36 12.60 25.80 -15.26
N PRO A 37 11.99 26.84 -14.66
CA PRO A 37 11.32 26.71 -13.38
C PRO A 37 10.19 25.67 -13.40
N LEU A 38 10.12 24.82 -12.39
CA LEU A 38 9.00 23.90 -12.20
C LEU A 38 7.83 24.67 -11.57
N THR A 39 6.91 25.17 -12.38
CA THR A 39 5.70 25.88 -11.96
C THR A 39 4.48 24.97 -12.08
N LEU A 40 3.34 25.42 -11.54
CA LEU A 40 2.06 24.71 -11.71
C LEU A 40 1.66 24.61 -13.18
N GLU A 41 1.87 25.68 -13.97
CA GLU A 41 1.59 25.69 -15.41
C GLU A 41 2.41 24.62 -16.12
N ARG A 42 3.74 24.58 -15.85
CA ARG A 42 4.62 23.58 -16.46
C ARG A 42 4.25 22.15 -16.03
N LEU A 43 3.88 21.97 -14.78
CA LEU A 43 3.39 20.68 -14.28
C LEU A 43 2.09 20.26 -14.97
N THR A 44 1.18 21.21 -15.20
CA THR A 44 -0.10 20.97 -15.89
C THR A 44 0.13 20.55 -17.34
N GLU A 45 1.04 21.21 -18.06
CA GLU A 45 1.44 20.81 -19.41
C GLU A 45 2.00 19.38 -19.43
N LEU A 46 2.95 19.06 -18.54
CA LEU A 46 3.54 17.74 -18.43
C LEU A 46 2.51 16.64 -18.13
N PHE A 47 1.56 16.92 -17.27
CA PHE A 47 0.48 15.98 -17.00
C PHE A 47 -0.47 15.84 -18.19
N ALA A 48 -0.86 16.93 -18.84
CA ALA A 48 -1.73 16.91 -20.02
C ALA A 48 -1.12 16.09 -21.18
N GLU A 49 0.19 16.20 -21.41
CA GLU A 49 0.92 15.40 -22.39
C GLU A 49 0.91 13.90 -22.06
N ARG A 50 0.91 13.51 -20.77
CA ARG A 50 1.08 12.13 -20.29
C ARG A 50 -0.22 11.43 -19.94
N LEU A 51 -1.26 12.17 -19.61
CA LEU A 51 -2.58 11.62 -19.28
C LEU A 51 -3.14 10.66 -20.32
N PRO A 52 -3.01 10.89 -21.64
CA PRO A 52 -3.47 9.96 -22.66
C PRO A 52 -2.79 8.58 -22.59
N LEU A 53 -1.59 8.51 -22.00
CA LEU A 53 -0.86 7.26 -21.80
C LEU A 53 -1.31 6.51 -20.52
N ILE A 54 -2.12 7.15 -19.67
CA ILE A 54 -2.56 6.65 -18.37
C ILE A 54 -4.09 6.74 -18.26
N PRO A 55 -4.84 5.86 -18.97
CA PRO A 55 -6.29 5.98 -19.09
C PRO A 55 -7.03 6.09 -17.76
N VAL A 56 -6.53 5.45 -16.69
CA VAL A 56 -7.17 5.49 -15.38
C VAL A 56 -7.21 6.89 -14.74
N LEU A 57 -6.33 7.80 -15.15
CA LEU A 57 -6.27 9.17 -14.63
C LEU A 57 -7.30 10.12 -15.29
N HIS A 58 -7.93 9.73 -16.40
CA HIS A 58 -9.01 10.50 -17.01
C HIS A 58 -10.35 9.75 -17.01
N ARG A 59 -10.42 8.56 -16.37
CA ARG A 59 -11.64 7.78 -16.22
C ARG A 59 -12.20 7.90 -14.81
N ARG A 60 -13.51 8.01 -14.72
CA ARG A 60 -14.27 8.03 -13.46
C ARG A 60 -15.07 6.74 -13.27
N LEU A 61 -15.56 6.55 -12.05
CA LEU A 61 -16.42 5.43 -11.72
C LEU A 61 -17.86 5.69 -12.16
N HIS A 62 -18.42 4.76 -12.90
CA HIS A 62 -19.86 4.71 -13.20
C HIS A 62 -20.50 3.58 -12.41
N THR A 63 -21.31 3.93 -11.42
CA THR A 63 -21.95 2.96 -10.51
C THR A 63 -23.14 2.28 -11.15
N VAL A 64 -23.25 0.96 -10.95
CA VAL A 64 -24.43 0.20 -11.37
C VAL A 64 -25.61 0.56 -10.46
N PRO A 65 -26.82 0.82 -11.00
CA PRO A 65 -27.99 1.12 -10.20
C PRO A 65 -28.25 0.06 -9.13
N LEU A 66 -28.68 0.49 -7.95
CA LEU A 66 -28.91 -0.35 -6.76
C LEU A 66 -27.67 -1.09 -6.27
N GLY A 67 -26.47 -0.81 -6.84
CA GLY A 67 -25.23 -1.52 -6.52
C GLY A 67 -25.33 -3.03 -6.74
N LEU A 68 -26.05 -3.45 -7.80
CA LEU A 68 -26.26 -4.88 -8.13
C LEU A 68 -25.02 -5.54 -8.70
N ASP A 69 -24.09 -4.75 -9.25
CA ASP A 69 -22.84 -5.23 -9.82
C ASP A 69 -21.70 -4.24 -9.56
N GLN A 70 -20.46 -4.61 -9.95
CA GLN A 70 -19.28 -3.74 -9.81
C GLN A 70 -19.38 -2.51 -10.71
N PRO A 71 -18.83 -1.36 -10.28
CA PRO A 71 -18.75 -0.17 -11.11
C PRO A 71 -17.93 -0.39 -12.39
N TYR A 72 -18.13 0.49 -13.36
CA TYR A 72 -17.37 0.55 -14.61
C TYR A 72 -16.45 1.75 -14.61
N TRP A 73 -15.27 1.61 -15.22
CA TRP A 73 -14.43 2.74 -15.61
C TRP A 73 -14.96 3.30 -16.93
N VAL A 74 -15.32 4.57 -16.92
CA VAL A 74 -15.80 5.32 -18.10
C VAL A 74 -14.99 6.62 -18.23
N ASP A 75 -14.79 7.08 -19.44
CA ASP A 75 -14.13 8.36 -19.66
C ASP A 75 -14.98 9.48 -19.04
N ASP A 76 -14.30 10.44 -18.38
CA ASP A 76 -14.99 11.59 -17.79
C ASP A 76 -15.16 12.68 -18.86
N PRO A 77 -16.39 12.96 -19.32
CA PRO A 77 -16.62 13.97 -20.36
C PRO A 77 -16.34 15.41 -19.86
N ASP A 78 -16.38 15.61 -18.54
CA ASP A 78 -16.14 16.89 -17.89
C ASP A 78 -14.78 16.90 -17.17
N PHE A 79 -13.80 16.14 -17.69
CA PHE A 79 -12.47 16.08 -17.11
C PHE A 79 -11.81 17.45 -17.06
N ASP A 80 -11.42 17.85 -15.87
CA ASP A 80 -10.78 19.14 -15.60
C ASP A 80 -9.47 18.89 -14.84
N ILE A 81 -8.36 19.12 -15.52
CA ILE A 81 -7.01 18.90 -14.95
C ILE A 81 -6.73 19.85 -13.77
N GLU A 82 -7.28 21.06 -13.77
CA GLU A 82 -7.08 22.04 -12.70
C GLU A 82 -7.75 21.61 -11.39
N PHE A 83 -8.81 20.79 -11.49
CA PHE A 83 -9.36 20.15 -10.30
C PHE A 83 -8.38 19.19 -9.63
N HIS A 84 -7.56 18.52 -10.42
CA HIS A 84 -6.66 17.45 -9.96
C HIS A 84 -5.27 17.96 -9.57
N LEU A 85 -4.78 19.02 -10.22
CA LEU A 85 -3.47 19.62 -9.94
C LEU A 85 -3.63 20.92 -9.16
N ARG A 86 -2.91 21.04 -8.07
CA ARG A 86 -2.97 22.22 -7.19
C ARG A 86 -1.60 22.60 -6.68
N GLU A 87 -1.43 23.86 -6.35
CA GLU A 87 -0.21 24.37 -5.71
C GLU A 87 -0.51 24.80 -4.27
N LEU A 88 0.49 24.66 -3.43
CA LEU A 88 0.50 25.22 -2.08
C LEU A 88 1.95 25.52 -1.65
N ALA A 89 2.09 26.43 -0.69
CA ALA A 89 3.38 26.77 -0.10
C ALA A 89 3.42 26.48 1.39
N LEU A 90 4.53 25.99 1.87
CA LEU A 90 4.78 25.84 3.31
C LEU A 90 5.22 27.18 3.91
N PRO A 91 4.80 27.50 5.14
CA PRO A 91 5.36 28.62 5.87
C PRO A 91 6.82 28.30 6.29
N ALA A 92 7.65 29.34 6.41
CA ALA A 92 8.99 29.16 6.93
C ALA A 92 8.98 28.50 8.33
N PRO A 93 9.91 27.58 8.66
CA PRO A 93 11.12 27.23 7.90
C PRO A 93 10.92 26.21 6.79
N GLY A 94 9.74 25.61 6.60
CA GLY A 94 9.48 24.60 5.57
C GLY A 94 10.21 23.28 5.81
N ASP A 95 10.30 22.87 7.06
CA ASP A 95 10.99 21.64 7.47
C ASP A 95 10.19 20.37 7.15
N ASP A 96 10.83 19.21 7.29
CA ASP A 96 10.24 17.91 7.00
C ASP A 96 9.00 17.62 7.86
N ARG A 97 8.96 18.13 9.09
CA ARG A 97 7.81 17.97 9.99
C ARG A 97 6.61 18.75 9.46
N GLN A 98 6.80 20.01 9.05
CA GLN A 98 5.75 20.85 8.48
C GLN A 98 5.22 20.21 7.17
N LEU A 99 6.14 19.69 6.33
CA LEU A 99 5.77 18.97 5.12
C LEU A 99 4.94 17.71 5.45
N GLY A 100 5.41 16.89 6.40
CA GLY A 100 4.70 15.70 6.86
C GLY A 100 3.29 16.00 7.40
N GLU A 101 3.14 17.07 8.20
CA GLU A 101 1.85 17.50 8.71
C GLU A 101 0.90 17.97 7.59
N GLN A 102 1.42 18.70 6.62
CA GLN A 102 0.62 19.16 5.48
C GLN A 102 0.18 18.00 4.58
N VAL A 103 1.11 17.09 4.25
CA VAL A 103 0.80 15.87 3.47
C VAL A 103 -0.21 15.00 4.23
N ALA A 104 -0.09 14.83 5.54
CA ALA A 104 -1.04 14.09 6.35
C ALA A 104 -2.46 14.67 6.26
N ARG A 105 -2.61 16.01 6.25
CA ARG A 105 -3.91 16.69 6.07
C ARG A 105 -4.50 16.45 4.69
N LEU A 106 -3.68 16.48 3.64
CA LEU A 106 -4.10 16.20 2.28
C LEU A 106 -4.49 14.72 2.12
N HIS A 107 -3.68 13.83 2.69
CA HIS A 107 -3.93 12.38 2.66
C HIS A 107 -5.18 11.97 3.45
N ALA A 108 -5.55 12.69 4.49
CA ALA A 108 -6.75 12.42 5.29
C ALA A 108 -8.08 12.71 4.55
N ARG A 109 -8.05 13.51 3.50
CA ARG A 109 -9.25 13.87 2.72
C ARG A 109 -9.60 12.76 1.75
N GLN A 110 -10.87 12.40 1.68
CA GLN A 110 -11.36 11.45 0.67
C GLN A 110 -11.27 12.05 -0.73
N LEU A 111 -11.07 11.19 -1.72
CA LEU A 111 -11.17 11.55 -3.14
C LEU A 111 -12.64 11.64 -3.55
N ASP A 112 -12.97 12.60 -4.43
CA ASP A 112 -14.31 12.72 -5.00
C ASP A 112 -14.57 11.57 -5.99
N ARG A 113 -15.55 10.72 -5.65
CA ARG A 113 -15.93 9.56 -6.48
C ARG A 113 -16.70 9.92 -7.76
N ALA A 114 -17.15 11.17 -7.89
CA ALA A 114 -17.78 11.66 -9.12
C ALA A 114 -16.76 12.01 -10.21
N ARG A 115 -15.48 12.06 -9.86
CA ARG A 115 -14.35 12.43 -10.74
C ARG A 115 -13.33 11.29 -10.83
N PRO A 116 -12.32 11.38 -11.71
CA PRO A 116 -11.16 10.49 -11.68
C PRO A 116 -10.50 10.47 -10.30
N LEU A 117 -10.14 9.29 -9.82
CA LEU A 117 -9.81 9.05 -8.41
C LEU A 117 -8.34 9.38 -8.09
N TRP A 118 -7.91 10.61 -8.35
CA TRP A 118 -6.55 11.07 -8.01
C TRP A 118 -6.52 12.58 -7.76
N GLU A 119 -5.49 13.04 -7.07
CA GLU A 119 -5.11 14.44 -6.88
C GLU A 119 -3.60 14.55 -6.78
N ALA A 120 -3.01 15.65 -7.23
CA ALA A 120 -1.60 15.95 -7.06
C ALA A 120 -1.41 17.41 -6.61
N TYR A 121 -0.38 17.63 -5.78
CA TYR A 121 -0.08 18.92 -5.18
C TYR A 121 1.39 19.26 -5.35
N LEU A 122 1.67 20.35 -6.05
CA LEU A 122 3.00 20.95 -6.08
C LEU A 122 3.17 21.77 -4.80
N ILE A 123 4.19 21.46 -4.01
CA ILE A 123 4.43 22.07 -2.70
C ILE A 123 5.74 22.83 -2.76
N SER A 124 5.67 24.14 -2.60
CA SER A 124 6.82 25.04 -2.53
C SER A 124 7.15 25.44 -1.08
N GLY A 125 8.22 26.20 -0.89
CA GLY A 125 8.61 26.71 0.42
C GLY A 125 9.31 25.69 1.33
N LEU A 126 9.83 24.58 0.78
CA LEU A 126 10.62 23.64 1.55
C LEU A 126 12.00 24.21 1.87
N ALA A 127 12.54 23.81 3.03
CA ALA A 127 13.89 24.16 3.44
C ALA A 127 14.92 23.76 2.37
N GLY A 128 15.93 24.62 2.17
CA GLY A 128 16.97 24.41 1.16
C GLY A 128 16.51 24.66 -0.28
N GLY A 129 15.40 25.38 -0.50
CA GLY A 129 14.90 25.75 -1.83
C GLY A 129 14.32 24.56 -2.61
N ARG A 130 14.07 23.42 -1.96
CA ARG A 130 13.45 22.25 -2.59
C ARG A 130 11.96 22.46 -2.79
N MET A 131 11.40 21.63 -3.63
CA MET A 131 9.95 21.50 -3.86
C MET A 131 9.53 20.06 -3.58
N ALA A 132 8.23 19.85 -3.44
CA ALA A 132 7.69 18.49 -3.38
C ALA A 132 6.49 18.34 -4.33
N LEU A 133 6.34 17.14 -4.90
CA LEU A 133 5.13 16.71 -5.56
C LEU A 133 4.50 15.63 -4.68
N TYR A 134 3.34 15.93 -4.11
CA TYR A 134 2.53 14.94 -3.42
C TYR A 134 1.43 14.44 -4.35
N THR A 135 1.39 13.13 -4.60
CA THR A 135 0.35 12.48 -5.41
C THR A 135 -0.49 11.58 -4.53
N LYS A 136 -1.80 11.55 -4.78
CA LYS A 136 -2.78 10.71 -4.10
C LYS A 136 -3.66 10.04 -5.14
N VAL A 137 -3.74 8.72 -5.13
CA VAL A 137 -4.52 7.91 -6.07
C VAL A 137 -5.29 6.85 -5.31
N HIS A 138 -6.53 6.60 -5.67
CA HIS A 138 -7.31 5.52 -5.06
C HIS A 138 -6.71 4.16 -5.43
N HIS A 139 -6.63 3.25 -4.48
CA HIS A 139 -6.03 1.92 -4.71
C HIS A 139 -6.70 1.15 -5.84
N ALA A 140 -8.03 1.30 -5.99
CA ALA A 140 -8.78 0.72 -7.10
C ALA A 140 -8.34 1.23 -8.49
N ALA A 141 -7.74 2.42 -8.59
CA ALA A 141 -7.24 2.99 -9.83
C ALA A 141 -5.79 2.56 -10.15
N VAL A 142 -5.00 2.25 -9.11
CA VAL A 142 -3.58 1.85 -9.29
C VAL A 142 -3.46 0.41 -9.79
N ASP A 143 -4.43 -0.46 -9.52
CA ASP A 143 -4.43 -1.86 -9.95
C ASP A 143 -4.50 -2.04 -11.48
N GLY A 144 -4.95 -1.04 -12.23
CA GLY A 144 -4.96 -1.07 -13.68
C GLY A 144 -3.62 -0.77 -14.33
N VAL A 145 -2.80 0.00 -13.61
CA VAL A 145 -1.46 0.43 -14.03
C VAL A 145 -0.62 0.34 -12.77
N GLY A 146 0.15 -0.69 -12.54
CA GLY A 146 0.93 -0.84 -11.32
C GLY A 146 1.62 0.49 -10.92
N GLY A 147 1.73 0.76 -9.62
CA GLY A 147 2.31 2.04 -9.14
C GLY A 147 3.68 2.36 -9.76
N ALA A 148 4.47 1.32 -10.11
CA ALA A 148 5.73 1.47 -10.83
C ALA A 148 5.52 1.96 -12.28
N GLU A 149 4.45 1.53 -12.95
CA GLU A 149 4.12 1.96 -14.32
C GLU A 149 3.65 3.41 -14.33
N LEU A 150 2.83 3.82 -13.36
CA LEU A 150 2.44 5.22 -13.16
C LEU A 150 3.68 6.11 -13.01
N MET A 151 4.64 5.69 -12.19
CA MET A 151 5.90 6.40 -12.00
C MET A 151 6.70 6.48 -13.30
N THR A 152 6.77 5.38 -14.07
CA THR A 152 7.47 5.32 -15.36
C THR A 152 6.82 6.26 -16.39
N GLN A 153 5.51 6.44 -16.32
CA GLN A 153 4.82 7.37 -17.22
C GLN A 153 4.95 8.83 -16.79
N LEU A 154 5.00 9.13 -15.50
CA LEU A 154 5.08 10.49 -14.98
C LEU A 154 6.49 11.07 -14.94
N PHE A 155 7.54 10.26 -14.81
CA PHE A 155 8.92 10.71 -14.69
C PHE A 155 9.77 10.29 -15.88
N ASP A 156 10.80 11.08 -16.15
CA ASP A 156 11.78 10.85 -17.21
C ASP A 156 13.08 10.29 -16.63
N LEU A 157 13.84 9.56 -17.45
CA LEU A 157 15.17 9.02 -17.08
C LEU A 157 16.29 10.02 -17.41
N SER A 158 15.97 11.12 -18.14
CA SER A 158 16.88 12.18 -18.52
C SER A 158 16.32 13.55 -18.13
N PRO A 159 17.16 14.53 -17.76
CA PRO A 159 16.71 15.92 -17.55
C PRO A 159 16.14 16.56 -18.81
N ASP A 160 16.55 16.10 -19.99
CA ASP A 160 16.06 16.64 -21.28
C ASP A 160 14.65 16.14 -21.65
N GLY A 161 14.05 15.29 -20.79
CA GLY A 161 12.77 14.66 -21.07
C GLY A 161 12.89 13.44 -21.99
N ARG A 162 11.79 13.04 -22.58
CA ARG A 162 11.71 11.93 -23.55
C ARG A 162 10.65 12.21 -24.59
N GLU A 163 10.81 11.63 -25.78
CA GLU A 163 9.71 11.53 -26.72
C GLU A 163 8.63 10.59 -26.16
N LEU A 164 7.41 11.10 -26.08
CA LEU A 164 6.29 10.30 -25.64
C LEU A 164 5.75 9.47 -26.83
N PRO A 165 5.40 8.19 -26.60
CA PRO A 165 4.74 7.42 -27.63
C PRO A 165 3.39 8.07 -27.98
N SER A 166 2.99 7.97 -29.26
CA SER A 166 1.65 8.40 -29.65
C SER A 166 0.61 7.66 -28.81
N ALA A 167 -0.29 8.41 -28.18
CA ALA A 167 -1.37 7.79 -27.44
C ALA A 167 -2.21 6.92 -28.38
N PRO A 168 -2.63 5.72 -27.95
CA PRO A 168 -3.53 4.91 -28.75
C PRO A 168 -4.84 5.69 -28.98
N ALA A 169 -5.30 5.76 -30.23
CA ALA A 169 -6.58 6.35 -30.56
C ALA A 169 -7.72 5.41 -30.07
N GLU A 170 -7.96 5.40 -28.77
CA GLU A 170 -9.10 4.68 -28.21
C GLU A 170 -10.39 5.49 -28.40
N ALA A 171 -11.45 4.81 -28.86
CA ALA A 171 -12.77 5.42 -28.86
C ALA A 171 -13.23 5.72 -27.42
N PRO A 172 -13.93 6.84 -27.17
CA PRO A 172 -14.43 7.15 -25.83
C PRO A 172 -15.21 5.99 -25.22
N VAL A 173 -14.92 5.69 -23.96
CA VAL A 173 -15.56 4.60 -23.24
C VAL A 173 -16.83 5.12 -22.58
N GLU A 174 -17.96 4.94 -23.26
CA GLU A 174 -19.28 5.29 -22.71
C GLU A 174 -19.81 4.21 -21.76
N PRO A 175 -20.64 4.59 -20.76
CA PRO A 175 -21.29 3.65 -19.88
C PRO A 175 -22.32 2.79 -20.65
N PRO A 176 -22.54 1.52 -20.23
CA PRO A 176 -23.66 0.74 -20.76
C PRO A 176 -24.98 1.42 -20.40
N GLY A 177 -26.00 1.23 -21.25
CA GLY A 177 -27.35 1.70 -20.92
C GLY A 177 -27.84 1.09 -19.61
N THR A 178 -28.62 1.85 -18.84
CA THR A 178 -29.14 1.48 -17.50
C THR A 178 -29.82 0.11 -17.50
N ALA A 179 -30.62 -0.21 -18.54
CA ALA A 179 -31.29 -1.50 -18.68
C ALA A 179 -30.29 -2.66 -18.81
N THR A 180 -29.21 -2.46 -19.58
CA THR A 180 -28.14 -3.45 -19.75
C THR A 180 -27.39 -3.70 -18.43
N MET A 181 -27.09 -2.64 -17.67
CA MET A 181 -26.46 -2.76 -16.37
C MET A 181 -27.32 -3.50 -15.37
N LEU A 182 -28.63 -3.18 -15.30
CA LEU A 182 -29.58 -3.89 -14.44
C LEU A 182 -29.71 -5.36 -14.83
N TRP A 183 -29.83 -5.66 -16.14
CA TRP A 183 -29.91 -7.02 -16.63
C TRP A 183 -28.66 -7.83 -16.28
N ARG A 184 -27.48 -7.29 -16.51
CA ARG A 184 -26.22 -7.94 -16.13
C ARG A 184 -26.13 -8.13 -14.61
N GLY A 185 -26.50 -7.14 -13.81
CA GLY A 185 -26.53 -7.24 -12.36
C GLY A 185 -27.49 -8.32 -11.87
N VAL A 186 -28.70 -8.41 -12.43
CA VAL A 186 -29.66 -9.47 -12.08
C VAL A 186 -29.15 -10.85 -12.51
N THR A 187 -28.59 -10.99 -13.71
CA THR A 187 -28.06 -12.27 -14.19
C THR A 187 -26.82 -12.72 -13.43
N SER A 188 -25.97 -11.80 -12.98
CA SER A 188 -24.81 -12.12 -12.13
C SER A 188 -25.24 -12.67 -10.76
N VAL A 189 -26.34 -12.15 -10.20
CA VAL A 189 -26.95 -12.65 -8.96
C VAL A 189 -27.72 -13.95 -9.19
N ALA A 190 -28.47 -14.06 -10.30
CA ALA A 190 -29.29 -15.21 -10.63
C ALA A 190 -28.51 -16.43 -11.17
N GLY A 191 -27.37 -16.20 -11.79
CA GLY A 191 -26.49 -17.23 -12.35
C GLY A 191 -25.91 -18.22 -11.33
N ASN A 192 -26.05 -17.94 -10.03
CA ASN A 192 -25.68 -18.83 -8.94
C ASN A 192 -26.68 -18.83 -7.78
N PRO A 193 -27.93 -19.26 -7.99
CA PRO A 193 -29.00 -19.18 -6.98
C PRO A 193 -28.67 -19.98 -5.71
N VAL A 194 -28.04 -21.14 -5.86
CA VAL A 194 -27.62 -21.99 -4.71
C VAL A 194 -26.56 -21.30 -3.86
N ARG A 195 -25.65 -20.56 -4.48
CA ARG A 195 -24.64 -19.77 -3.78
C ARG A 195 -25.28 -18.58 -3.05
N THR A 196 -26.20 -17.88 -3.72
CA THR A 196 -26.89 -16.71 -3.17
C THR A 196 -27.81 -17.09 -1.99
N VAL A 197 -28.55 -18.18 -2.07
CA VAL A 197 -29.44 -18.66 -0.99
C VAL A 197 -28.65 -19.16 0.22
N ARG A 198 -27.53 -19.86 0.02
CA ARG A 198 -26.63 -20.25 1.12
C ARG A 198 -26.01 -19.05 1.81
N LEU A 199 -25.68 -18.00 1.08
CA LEU A 199 -25.12 -16.76 1.61
C LEU A 199 -26.15 -15.94 2.40
N ILE A 200 -27.33 -15.73 1.85
CA ILE A 200 -28.42 -15.02 2.53
C ILE A 200 -28.85 -15.80 3.78
N GLY A 201 -29.01 -17.13 3.66
CA GLY A 201 -29.31 -18.00 4.79
C GLY A 201 -28.21 -18.03 5.85
N GLY A 202 -26.95 -17.92 5.43
CA GLY A 202 -25.80 -17.77 6.34
C GLY A 202 -25.78 -16.42 7.05
N LEU A 203 -26.01 -15.35 6.32
CA LEU A 203 -26.04 -13.97 6.87
C LEU A 203 -27.22 -13.76 7.83
N LEU A 204 -28.40 -14.28 7.54
CA LEU A 204 -29.58 -14.18 8.40
C LEU A 204 -29.48 -15.03 9.69
N ARG A 205 -28.73 -16.12 9.66
CA ARG A 205 -28.47 -16.98 10.83
C ARG A 205 -27.30 -16.54 11.70
N SER A 206 -26.52 -15.58 11.26
CA SER A 206 -25.17 -15.32 11.79
C SER A 206 -24.96 -13.97 12.45
N VAL A 207 -26.00 -13.28 12.89
CA VAL A 207 -25.84 -12.03 13.64
C VAL A 207 -25.17 -12.22 15.02
N PRO A 208 -25.22 -13.37 15.74
CA PRO A 208 -24.26 -13.66 16.82
C PRO A 208 -23.23 -14.78 16.53
N SER A 209 -23.33 -15.55 15.45
CA SER A 209 -22.56 -16.79 15.25
C SER A 209 -21.76 -16.90 13.93
N ALA A 210 -21.63 -15.83 13.17
CA ALA A 210 -20.89 -15.84 11.90
C ALA A 210 -19.43 -16.23 12.05
N ALA A 211 -18.81 -15.88 13.18
CA ALA A 211 -17.43 -16.27 13.50
C ALA A 211 -17.28 -17.79 13.72
N SER A 212 -18.33 -18.46 14.23
CA SER A 212 -18.28 -19.90 14.52
C SER A 212 -18.63 -20.79 13.32
N LEU A 213 -19.33 -20.27 12.31
CA LEU A 213 -19.71 -21.00 11.11
C LEU A 213 -18.74 -20.86 9.94
N ALA A 214 -18.00 -19.76 9.87
CA ALA A 214 -16.89 -19.61 8.93
C ALA A 214 -15.69 -20.47 9.34
N ALA A 215 -15.49 -20.71 10.62
CA ALA A 215 -14.38 -21.50 11.14
C ALA A 215 -14.29 -22.94 10.59
N PRO A 216 -15.36 -23.74 10.45
CA PRO A 216 -15.26 -25.08 9.88
C PRO A 216 -15.00 -25.08 8.37
N ALA A 217 -15.62 -24.17 7.61
CA ALA A 217 -15.41 -24.07 6.16
C ALA A 217 -14.01 -23.57 5.84
N VAL A 218 -13.50 -22.61 6.63
CA VAL A 218 -12.13 -22.13 6.58
C VAL A 218 -11.16 -23.24 7.01
N ARG A 219 -11.46 -24.01 8.09
CA ARG A 219 -10.66 -25.17 8.49
C ARG A 219 -10.63 -26.26 7.42
N GLN A 220 -11.72 -26.51 6.75
CA GLN A 220 -11.81 -27.56 5.72
C GLN A 220 -11.13 -27.14 4.41
N ALA A 221 -11.19 -25.86 4.04
CA ALA A 221 -10.52 -25.32 2.87
C ALA A 221 -8.99 -25.16 3.08
N PHE A 222 -8.55 -25.00 4.30
CA PHE A 222 -7.17 -24.63 4.61
C PHE A 222 -6.37 -25.66 5.45
N GLY A 223 -6.90 -26.88 5.65
CA GLY A 223 -6.21 -28.02 6.26
C GLY A 223 -5.82 -27.78 7.71
N ALA A 224 -6.44 -28.50 8.66
CA ALA A 224 -6.12 -28.47 10.07
C ALA A 224 -4.78 -29.18 10.36
N GLY A 225 -3.69 -28.43 10.35
CA GLY A 225 -2.48 -28.82 11.06
C GLY A 225 -2.61 -28.36 12.51
N GLU A 226 -2.59 -29.30 13.46
CA GLU A 226 -2.58 -29.00 14.89
C GLU A 226 -1.36 -28.14 15.24
N ARG A 227 -1.60 -27.06 15.98
CA ARG A 227 -0.68 -26.23 16.77
C ARG A 227 -0.03 -24.98 16.20
N ASP A 228 -0.21 -24.57 14.94
CA ASP A 228 0.17 -23.20 14.56
C ASP A 228 -0.85 -22.61 13.62
N GLY A 229 -1.35 -21.40 13.96
CA GLY A 229 -2.47 -20.66 13.38
C GLY A 229 -2.76 -20.90 11.91
N GLY A 230 -4.03 -21.15 11.58
CA GLY A 230 -4.54 -21.32 10.22
C GLY A 230 -4.12 -20.17 9.28
N VAL A 231 -4.37 -20.34 7.97
CA VAL A 231 -3.91 -19.51 6.84
C VAL A 231 -4.03 -17.99 7.03
N PHE A 232 -4.91 -17.54 7.90
CA PHE A 232 -5.00 -16.14 8.34
C PHE A 232 -4.65 -15.92 9.82
N GLY A 233 -4.07 -16.90 10.52
CA GLY A 233 -3.74 -16.71 11.93
C GLY A 233 -4.94 -16.34 12.83
N ILE A 234 -6.16 -16.59 12.39
CA ILE A 234 -7.40 -16.15 13.06
C ILE A 234 -7.60 -16.84 14.43
N ALA A 235 -6.85 -17.88 14.71
CA ALA A 235 -6.90 -18.57 16.01
C ALA A 235 -6.06 -17.92 17.12
N GLY A 236 -5.12 -17.03 16.77
CA GLY A 236 -4.35 -16.24 17.71
C GLY A 236 -4.48 -14.77 17.37
N SER A 237 -5.20 -13.99 18.17
CA SER A 237 -5.21 -12.54 17.99
C SER A 237 -3.79 -12.02 18.20
N ALA A 238 -3.33 -11.13 17.29
CA ALA A 238 -2.09 -10.40 17.49
C ALA A 238 -2.11 -9.69 18.87
N PRO A 239 -0.97 -9.54 19.56
CA PRO A 239 -0.95 -8.94 20.87
C PRO A 239 -1.50 -7.49 20.84
N PRO A 240 -2.16 -7.02 21.91
CA PRO A 240 -2.71 -5.68 21.93
C PRO A 240 -1.61 -4.61 21.91
N THR A 241 -1.80 -3.57 21.10
CA THR A 241 -0.94 -2.39 21.10
C THR A 241 -1.78 -1.11 21.11
N PRO A 242 -1.22 0.05 21.47
CA PRO A 242 -1.93 1.33 21.45
C PRO A 242 -2.51 1.68 20.08
N PHE A 243 -1.87 1.27 18.99
CA PHE A 243 -2.28 1.57 17.61
C PHE A 243 -3.26 0.55 16.99
N ASN A 244 -3.71 -0.46 17.75
CA ASN A 244 -4.74 -1.41 17.29
C ASN A 244 -6.14 -1.06 17.82
N ARG A 245 -6.44 0.22 17.95
CA ARG A 245 -7.76 0.75 18.32
C ARG A 245 -8.50 1.28 17.08
N PRO A 246 -9.80 1.57 17.17
CA PRO A 246 -10.50 2.33 16.14
C PRO A 246 -9.78 3.65 15.84
N ILE A 247 -9.68 4.00 14.57
CA ILE A 247 -8.99 5.19 14.11
C ILE A 247 -9.96 6.39 13.98
N THR A 248 -9.40 7.59 13.95
CA THR A 248 -10.10 8.82 13.57
C THR A 248 -9.81 9.20 12.12
N PRO A 249 -10.47 10.21 11.54
CA PRO A 249 -10.11 10.71 10.21
C PRO A 249 -8.72 11.35 10.14
N HIS A 250 -8.11 11.69 11.27
CA HIS A 250 -6.85 12.43 11.28
C HIS A 250 -5.64 11.52 11.09
N ARG A 251 -4.67 12.04 10.36
CA ARG A 251 -3.41 11.33 10.02
C ARG A 251 -2.21 12.07 10.58
N ARG A 252 -1.15 11.29 10.83
CA ARG A 252 0.25 11.72 10.92
C ARG A 252 1.03 11.03 9.84
N PHE A 253 1.97 11.75 9.24
CA PHE A 253 2.91 11.19 8.29
C PHE A 253 4.31 11.65 8.67
N ALA A 254 5.21 10.69 8.83
CA ALA A 254 6.62 10.91 9.06
C ALA A 254 7.43 10.12 8.03
N PHE A 255 8.57 10.64 7.64
CA PHE A 255 9.41 10.03 6.62
C PHE A 255 10.89 10.19 6.93
N ARG A 256 11.69 9.17 6.56
CA ARG A 256 13.15 9.18 6.72
C ARG A 256 13.79 8.44 5.54
N THR A 257 15.00 8.86 5.20
CA THR A 257 15.86 8.15 4.24
C THR A 257 17.00 7.47 4.97
N LEU A 258 17.18 6.19 4.71
CA LEU A 258 18.30 5.38 5.18
C LEU A 258 19.15 4.96 3.99
N GLY A 259 20.45 4.71 4.19
CA GLY A 259 21.36 4.34 3.10
C GLY A 259 21.16 2.89 2.64
N LEU A 260 20.96 2.69 1.35
CA LEU A 260 20.86 1.35 0.77
C LEU A 260 22.19 0.58 0.89
N ALA A 261 23.33 1.29 0.89
CA ALA A 261 24.64 0.69 1.11
C ALA A 261 24.73 0.05 2.50
N GLU A 262 24.24 0.72 3.53
CA GLU A 262 24.19 0.23 4.91
C GLU A 262 23.29 -0.99 5.04
N PHE A 263 22.12 -0.99 4.36
CA PHE A 263 21.26 -2.17 4.26
C PHE A 263 21.95 -3.36 3.61
N LYS A 264 22.75 -3.12 2.56
CA LYS A 264 23.52 -4.17 1.87
C LYS A 264 24.65 -4.70 2.75
N GLU A 265 25.32 -3.84 3.52
CA GLU A 265 26.37 -4.24 4.46
C GLU A 265 25.79 -5.17 5.56
N ILE A 266 24.69 -4.77 6.19
CA ILE A 266 23.99 -5.59 7.19
C ILE A 266 23.51 -6.91 6.58
N LYS A 267 22.84 -6.86 5.43
CA LYS A 267 22.37 -8.04 4.71
C LYS A 267 23.49 -9.05 4.48
N ASN A 268 24.65 -8.59 4.03
CA ASN A 268 25.79 -9.47 3.72
C ASN A 268 26.41 -10.07 4.99
N ALA A 269 26.55 -9.28 6.06
CA ALA A 269 27.13 -9.73 7.33
C ALA A 269 26.27 -10.80 8.02
N PHE A 270 24.94 -10.69 7.92
CA PHE A 270 24.01 -11.61 8.54
C PHE A 270 23.51 -12.71 7.59
N GLY A 271 23.76 -12.63 6.28
CA GLY A 271 23.30 -13.60 5.29
C GLY A 271 21.79 -13.58 5.06
N VAL A 272 21.19 -12.42 5.16
CA VAL A 272 19.72 -12.20 5.05
C VAL A 272 19.35 -11.39 3.80
N THR A 273 18.08 -11.06 3.61
CA THR A 273 17.63 -10.23 2.50
C THR A 273 17.47 -8.76 2.92
N ILE A 274 17.41 -7.83 1.95
CA ILE A 274 17.08 -6.41 2.22
C ILE A 274 15.74 -6.28 2.94
N ASN A 275 14.76 -7.14 2.59
CA ASN A 275 13.46 -7.15 3.25
C ASN A 275 13.56 -7.56 4.73
N ASP A 276 14.46 -8.48 5.07
CA ASP A 276 14.65 -8.90 6.46
C ASP A 276 15.28 -7.77 7.29
N VAL A 277 16.23 -7.02 6.70
CA VAL A 277 16.79 -5.80 7.31
C VAL A 277 15.68 -4.75 7.53
N PHE A 278 14.83 -4.51 6.54
CA PHE A 278 13.67 -3.62 6.66
C PHE A 278 12.76 -4.02 7.84
N VAL A 279 12.43 -5.31 7.96
CA VAL A 279 11.59 -5.81 9.05
C VAL A 279 12.28 -5.63 10.40
N ALA A 280 13.59 -5.94 10.50
CA ALA A 280 14.35 -5.84 11.74
C ALA A 280 14.48 -4.38 12.24
N VAL A 281 14.81 -3.45 11.34
CA VAL A 281 14.92 -2.00 11.64
C VAL A 281 13.56 -1.46 12.08
N SER A 282 12.49 -1.81 11.35
CA SER A 282 11.13 -1.40 11.72
C SER A 282 10.68 -2.00 13.05
N ALA A 283 11.02 -3.28 13.31
CA ALA A 283 10.71 -3.95 14.58
C ALA A 283 11.38 -3.25 15.77
N GLY A 284 12.65 -2.87 15.62
CA GLY A 284 13.37 -2.14 16.65
C GLY A 284 12.77 -0.76 16.92
N ALA A 285 12.46 0.01 15.88
CA ALA A 285 11.85 1.32 16.03
C ALA A 285 10.47 1.24 16.71
N ILE A 286 9.62 0.30 16.31
CA ILE A 286 8.32 0.06 16.96
C ILE A 286 8.53 -0.39 18.42
N ARG A 287 9.51 -1.27 18.69
CA ARG A 287 9.86 -1.70 20.04
C ARG A 287 10.19 -0.53 20.95
N ARG A 288 11.11 0.36 20.54
CA ARG A 288 11.50 1.55 21.34
C ARG A 288 10.29 2.42 21.64
N TRP A 289 9.48 2.70 20.63
CA TRP A 289 8.28 3.50 20.78
C TRP A 289 7.28 2.88 21.76
N LEU A 290 7.13 1.54 21.77
CA LEU A 290 6.26 0.81 22.70
C LEU A 290 6.85 0.77 24.11
N ILE A 291 8.18 0.65 24.27
CA ILE A 291 8.84 0.70 25.59
C ILE A 291 8.61 2.05 26.25
N ASP A 292 8.79 3.16 25.54
CA ASP A 292 8.58 4.50 26.07
C ASP A 292 7.17 4.74 26.64
N ARG A 293 6.24 3.81 26.36
CA ARG A 293 4.82 3.89 26.75
C ARG A 293 4.36 2.71 27.63
N ASP A 294 5.31 1.93 28.14
CA ASP A 294 5.01 0.72 28.91
C ASP A 294 3.99 -0.21 28.23
N ALA A 295 4.05 -0.27 26.89
CA ALA A 295 3.06 -0.96 26.05
C ALA A 295 3.64 -2.08 25.18
N LEU A 296 4.90 -2.47 25.45
CA LEU A 296 5.57 -3.53 24.69
C LEU A 296 5.01 -4.90 25.07
N PRO A 297 4.41 -5.65 24.12
CA PRO A 297 3.98 -7.02 24.38
C PRO A 297 5.16 -7.99 24.57
N ASN A 298 4.96 -9.03 25.36
CA ASN A 298 5.94 -10.12 25.54
C ASN A 298 6.00 -11.10 24.35
N ALA A 299 5.12 -10.92 23.35
CA ALA A 299 5.05 -11.74 22.14
C ALA A 299 5.40 -10.89 20.91
N PRO A 300 5.86 -11.52 19.80
CA PRO A 300 6.10 -10.80 18.56
C PRO A 300 4.82 -10.14 18.04
N LEU A 301 4.93 -8.97 17.43
CA LEU A 301 3.84 -8.40 16.66
C LEU A 301 3.63 -9.19 15.36
N THR A 302 2.50 -8.96 14.73
CA THR A 302 2.15 -9.58 13.45
C THR A 302 1.96 -8.49 12.39
N ALA A 303 2.62 -8.62 11.24
CA ALA A 303 2.46 -7.71 10.13
C ALA A 303 1.71 -8.35 8.95
N LEU A 304 0.83 -7.59 8.32
CA LEU A 304 0.34 -7.85 6.98
C LEU A 304 1.34 -7.29 5.97
N MET A 305 1.88 -8.14 5.11
CA MET A 305 2.88 -7.77 4.09
C MET A 305 2.33 -8.07 2.70
N PRO A 306 1.98 -7.04 1.91
CA PRO A 306 1.61 -7.22 0.51
C PRO A 306 2.78 -7.81 -0.29
N ILE A 307 2.46 -8.75 -1.19
CA ILE A 307 3.43 -9.37 -2.10
C ILE A 307 2.91 -9.18 -3.53
N SER A 308 3.75 -8.63 -4.40
CA SER A 308 3.49 -8.64 -5.83
C SER A 308 3.81 -10.04 -6.39
N LEU A 309 2.82 -10.73 -6.92
CA LEU A 309 3.02 -11.96 -7.66
C LEU A 309 3.55 -11.59 -9.04
N LYS A 310 4.85 -11.75 -9.28
CA LYS A 310 5.38 -11.76 -10.65
C LYS A 310 4.81 -12.99 -11.35
N ILE A 311 3.83 -12.80 -12.24
CA ILE A 311 3.48 -13.82 -13.21
C ILE A 311 4.74 -14.10 -14.00
N LYS A 312 5.28 -15.31 -13.91
CA LYS A 312 6.22 -15.82 -14.91
C LYS A 312 5.42 -15.87 -16.21
N SER A 313 5.55 -14.85 -17.04
CA SER A 313 5.08 -14.90 -18.41
C SER A 313 5.95 -15.91 -19.15
N ASP A 314 5.55 -17.16 -19.16
CA ASP A 314 6.01 -18.10 -20.18
C ASP A 314 5.56 -17.56 -21.53
N GLY A 315 6.38 -16.71 -22.14
CA GLY A 315 6.45 -16.39 -23.57
C GLY A 315 5.16 -16.23 -24.39
N LYS A 316 3.97 -16.20 -23.78
CA LYS A 316 2.72 -15.97 -24.49
C LYS A 316 2.40 -14.47 -24.48
N SER A 317 2.65 -13.92 -25.63
CA SER A 317 2.42 -12.57 -26.09
C SER A 317 1.05 -12.01 -25.66
N ALA A 318 1.05 -10.72 -25.37
CA ALA A 318 -0.11 -9.82 -25.15
C ALA A 318 -1.09 -9.74 -26.36
N ALA A 319 -1.24 -10.78 -27.15
CA ALA A 319 -2.08 -10.80 -28.36
C ALA A 319 -3.56 -11.06 -28.10
N ASP A 320 -3.96 -11.46 -26.88
CA ASP A 320 -5.36 -11.78 -26.56
C ASP A 320 -6.06 -10.75 -25.65
N GLY A 321 -5.63 -9.48 -25.65
CA GLY A 321 -6.39 -8.39 -25.05
C GLY A 321 -6.66 -8.46 -23.54
N GLY A 322 -6.08 -9.42 -22.82
CA GLY A 322 -6.17 -9.56 -21.38
C GLY A 322 -4.99 -8.85 -20.71
N VAL A 323 -5.19 -7.63 -20.23
CA VAL A 323 -4.25 -6.98 -19.31
C VAL A 323 -4.20 -7.86 -18.05
N PRO A 324 -3.01 -8.34 -17.61
CA PRO A 324 -2.91 -9.09 -16.36
C PRO A 324 -3.46 -8.23 -15.21
N GLY A 325 -4.54 -8.68 -14.58
CA GLY A 325 -5.03 -8.05 -13.36
C GLY A 325 -3.92 -8.11 -12.30
N ASN A 326 -3.78 -7.06 -11.53
CA ASN A 326 -2.83 -6.99 -10.43
C ASN A 326 -3.21 -8.04 -9.38
N GLN A 327 -2.51 -9.16 -9.36
CA GLN A 327 -2.66 -10.17 -8.31
C GLN A 327 -1.80 -9.74 -7.12
N VAL A 328 -2.32 -8.85 -6.30
CA VAL A 328 -1.74 -8.54 -4.99
C VAL A 328 -2.13 -9.65 -4.04
N SER A 329 -1.18 -10.44 -3.64
CA SER A 329 -1.32 -11.35 -2.53
C SER A 329 -0.74 -10.74 -1.26
N ALA A 330 -1.09 -11.28 -0.10
CA ALA A 330 -0.56 -10.82 1.16
C ALA A 330 -0.06 -12.00 1.98
N MET A 331 1.08 -11.83 2.63
CA MET A 331 1.57 -12.77 3.64
C MET A 331 1.45 -12.16 5.03
N ILE A 332 1.31 -13.02 6.03
CA ILE A 332 1.35 -12.64 7.44
C ILE A 332 2.68 -13.13 8.02
N ALA A 333 3.46 -12.22 8.56
CA ALA A 333 4.77 -12.50 9.16
C ALA A 333 4.85 -11.96 10.59
N GLN A 334 5.62 -12.63 11.43
CA GLN A 334 5.94 -12.14 12.76
C GLN A 334 6.98 -11.03 12.68
N VAL A 335 6.80 -10.00 13.53
CA VAL A 335 7.69 -8.85 13.69
C VAL A 335 8.29 -8.94 15.10
N PRO A 336 9.60 -9.19 15.24
CA PRO A 336 10.23 -9.59 16.50
C PRO A 336 10.48 -8.41 17.46
N THR A 337 9.45 -7.62 17.76
CA THR A 337 9.54 -6.46 18.66
C THR A 337 9.83 -6.82 20.11
N HIS A 338 9.51 -8.04 20.56
CA HIS A 338 9.74 -8.51 21.91
C HIS A 338 11.22 -8.81 22.23
N LEU A 339 12.06 -9.05 21.20
CA LEU A 339 13.47 -9.34 21.38
C LEU A 339 14.29 -8.07 21.62
N ALA A 340 15.13 -8.07 22.65
CA ALA A 340 15.94 -6.92 23.02
C ALA A 340 17.21 -6.80 22.15
N ASP A 341 17.84 -7.93 21.83
CA ASP A 341 19.06 -7.95 21.03
C ASP A 341 18.79 -7.72 19.55
N PRO A 342 19.47 -6.77 18.87
CA PRO A 342 19.26 -6.50 17.45
C PRO A 342 19.67 -7.66 16.53
N GLY A 343 20.68 -8.46 16.92
CA GLY A 343 21.13 -9.64 16.18
C GLY A 343 20.10 -10.77 16.22
N ASP A 344 19.45 -10.98 17.35
CA ASP A 344 18.34 -11.91 17.49
C ASP A 344 17.11 -11.43 16.69
N ARG A 345 16.83 -10.10 16.71
CA ARG A 345 15.73 -9.51 15.94
C ARG A 345 15.89 -9.75 14.45
N ILE A 346 17.08 -9.51 13.87
CA ILE A 346 17.27 -9.70 12.42
C ILE A 346 17.24 -11.18 12.04
N SER A 347 17.75 -12.07 12.88
CA SER A 347 17.69 -13.53 12.67
C SER A 347 16.25 -14.02 12.66
N MET A 348 15.46 -13.66 13.67
CA MET A 348 14.04 -14.03 13.75
C MET A 348 13.21 -13.38 12.62
N ALA A 349 13.50 -12.13 12.21
CA ALA A 349 12.83 -11.49 11.08
C ALA A 349 13.05 -12.29 9.78
N SER A 350 14.28 -12.76 9.55
CA SER A 350 14.60 -13.59 8.38
C SER A 350 13.84 -14.93 8.40
N ASP A 351 13.81 -15.61 9.55
CA ASP A 351 13.11 -16.89 9.69
C ASP A 351 11.59 -16.73 9.53
N ALA A 352 11.03 -15.67 10.11
CA ALA A 352 9.60 -15.36 10.01
C ALA A 352 9.18 -15.04 8.57
N THR A 353 9.99 -14.27 7.81
CA THR A 353 9.70 -13.94 6.42
C THR A 353 9.87 -15.15 5.50
N LYS A 354 10.87 -16.01 5.73
CA LYS A 354 11.04 -17.29 5.02
C LYS A 354 9.84 -18.22 5.25
N ALA A 355 9.44 -18.39 6.52
CA ALA A 355 8.29 -19.21 6.87
C ALA A 355 6.98 -18.67 6.27
N ALA A 356 6.78 -17.34 6.25
CA ALA A 356 5.62 -16.70 5.62
C ALA A 356 5.58 -16.94 4.11
N LYS A 357 6.72 -16.80 3.42
CA LYS A 357 6.85 -17.10 1.98
C LYS A 357 6.60 -18.58 1.67
N ALA A 358 7.13 -19.48 2.48
CA ALA A 358 6.92 -20.93 2.31
C ALA A 358 5.44 -21.30 2.48
N ARG A 359 4.75 -20.76 3.48
CA ARG A 359 3.31 -20.95 3.64
C ARG A 359 2.51 -20.40 2.46
N HIS A 360 2.89 -19.23 1.95
CA HIS A 360 2.23 -18.62 0.80
C HIS A 360 2.40 -19.46 -0.48
N ALA A 361 3.58 -20.04 -0.71
CA ALA A 361 3.88 -20.87 -1.89
C ALA A 361 3.08 -22.19 -1.96
N VAL A 362 2.54 -22.66 -0.85
CA VAL A 362 1.71 -23.88 -0.77
C VAL A 362 0.22 -23.59 -1.06
N LEU A 363 -0.19 -22.31 -1.02
CA LEU A 363 -1.57 -21.94 -1.33
C LEU A 363 -1.82 -22.08 -2.83
N PRO A 364 -2.93 -22.73 -3.27
CA PRO A 364 -3.28 -22.81 -4.68
C PRO A 364 -3.38 -21.41 -5.30
N GLU A 365 -2.77 -21.23 -6.47
CA GLU A 365 -2.94 -20.01 -7.27
C GLU A 365 -4.43 -19.82 -7.55
N GLY A 366 -4.97 -18.63 -7.28
CA GLY A 366 -6.38 -18.31 -7.47
C GLY A 366 -7.27 -18.48 -6.24
N LEU A 367 -6.80 -19.06 -5.13
CA LEU A 367 -7.64 -19.23 -3.93
C LEU A 367 -8.10 -17.89 -3.33
N VAL A 368 -7.28 -16.85 -3.43
CA VAL A 368 -7.65 -15.49 -3.00
C VAL A 368 -8.67 -14.89 -3.96
N ASP A 369 -8.50 -15.11 -5.27
CA ASP A 369 -9.46 -14.71 -6.31
C ASP A 369 -10.75 -15.55 -6.20
N ASP A 370 -10.65 -16.84 -5.89
CA ASP A 370 -11.79 -17.70 -5.65
C ASP A 370 -12.57 -17.32 -4.40
N VAL A 371 -11.92 -16.89 -3.32
CA VAL A 371 -12.61 -16.41 -2.11
C VAL A 371 -13.26 -15.05 -2.36
N THR A 372 -12.64 -14.15 -3.09
CA THR A 372 -13.25 -12.87 -3.50
C THR A 372 -14.24 -13.04 -4.63
N GLY A 373 -14.04 -14.00 -5.56
CA GLY A 373 -14.97 -14.39 -6.62
C GLY A 373 -16.08 -15.35 -6.19
N PHE A 374 -15.96 -15.97 -5.00
CA PHE A 374 -16.98 -16.87 -4.46
C PHE A 374 -18.27 -16.15 -4.05
N PHE A 375 -18.18 -14.86 -3.77
CA PHE A 375 -19.32 -14.01 -3.47
C PHE A 375 -19.70 -13.25 -4.75
N ALA A 376 -20.99 -13.14 -5.04
CA ALA A 376 -21.44 -12.14 -6.02
C ALA A 376 -20.79 -10.81 -5.63
N PRO A 377 -20.08 -10.12 -6.53
CA PRO A 377 -19.21 -9.00 -6.18
C PRO A 377 -19.85 -7.94 -5.29
N ALA A 378 -21.13 -7.62 -5.56
CA ALA A 378 -21.91 -6.69 -4.75
C ALA A 378 -22.19 -7.17 -3.32
N LEU A 379 -22.30 -8.50 -3.10
CA LEU A 379 -22.52 -9.07 -1.77
C LEU A 379 -21.23 -9.16 -0.97
N ALA A 380 -20.10 -9.48 -1.62
CA ALA A 380 -18.78 -9.48 -1.00
C ALA A 380 -18.41 -8.07 -0.51
N ALA A 381 -18.62 -7.06 -1.35
CA ALA A 381 -18.40 -5.67 -0.99
C ALA A 381 -19.30 -5.21 0.17
N ARG A 382 -20.57 -5.63 0.19
CA ARG A 382 -21.49 -5.32 1.31
C ARG A 382 -21.11 -6.07 2.59
N ALA A 383 -20.74 -7.35 2.50
CA ALA A 383 -20.29 -8.13 3.65
C ALA A 383 -18.98 -7.56 4.24
N ALA A 384 -18.03 -7.15 3.38
CA ALA A 384 -16.82 -6.46 3.80
C ALA A 384 -17.15 -5.14 4.52
N ARG A 385 -18.03 -4.32 3.94
CA ARG A 385 -18.47 -3.05 4.57
C ARG A 385 -19.11 -3.27 5.93
N VAL A 386 -19.97 -4.28 6.07
CA VAL A 386 -20.61 -4.63 7.35
C VAL A 386 -19.55 -5.10 8.35
N ALA A 387 -18.63 -5.98 7.95
CA ALA A 387 -17.56 -6.48 8.82
C ALA A 387 -16.63 -5.36 9.30
N PHE A 388 -16.24 -4.46 8.41
CA PHE A 388 -15.45 -3.27 8.76
C PHE A 388 -16.26 -2.30 9.62
N GLY A 389 -17.50 -1.99 9.25
CA GLY A 389 -18.38 -1.09 10.03
C GLY A 389 -18.73 -1.61 11.42
N MET A 390 -18.73 -2.93 11.63
CA MET A 390 -18.91 -3.57 12.95
C MET A 390 -17.62 -3.61 13.78
N GLY A 391 -16.50 -3.10 13.27
CA GLY A 391 -15.22 -3.11 13.96
C GLY A 391 -14.69 -4.54 14.21
N LEU A 392 -14.99 -5.49 13.32
CA LEU A 392 -14.58 -6.88 13.50
C LEU A 392 -13.06 -7.02 13.51
N ILE A 393 -12.35 -6.26 12.67
CA ILE A 393 -10.88 -6.26 12.61
C ILE A 393 -10.28 -5.74 13.91
N SER A 394 -10.82 -4.66 14.48
CA SER A 394 -10.33 -4.13 15.75
C SER A 394 -10.56 -5.08 16.92
N ARG A 395 -11.60 -5.92 16.85
CA ARG A 395 -11.92 -6.93 17.89
C ARG A 395 -11.10 -8.20 17.75
N THR A 396 -10.90 -8.69 16.52
CA THR A 396 -10.18 -9.96 16.27
C THR A 396 -8.67 -9.76 16.18
N ARG A 397 -8.21 -8.56 15.84
CA ARG A 397 -6.79 -8.19 15.67
C ARG A 397 -5.98 -9.26 14.92
N PRO A 398 -6.26 -9.50 13.65
CA PRO A 398 -5.53 -10.52 12.88
C PRO A 398 -4.06 -10.16 12.67
N PHE A 399 -3.73 -8.86 12.68
CA PHE A 399 -2.38 -8.31 12.61
C PHE A 399 -2.31 -6.95 13.29
N ASN A 400 -1.08 -6.49 13.62
CA ASN A 400 -0.86 -5.23 14.32
C ASN A 400 -0.57 -4.07 13.38
N VAL A 401 0.17 -4.33 12.29
CA VAL A 401 0.75 -3.32 11.41
C VAL A 401 0.75 -3.80 9.96
N VAL A 402 0.65 -2.87 9.03
CA VAL A 402 0.93 -3.15 7.61
C VAL A 402 2.38 -2.75 7.32
N MET A 403 3.14 -3.66 6.71
CA MET A 403 4.53 -3.41 6.31
C MET A 403 4.69 -3.74 4.84
N SER A 404 5.11 -2.76 4.03
CA SER A 404 5.24 -2.93 2.59
C SER A 404 6.62 -2.51 2.11
N ASN A 405 7.16 -3.24 1.15
CA ASN A 405 8.44 -2.95 0.51
C ASN A 405 8.24 -2.88 -1.00
N VAL A 406 8.36 -1.68 -1.55
CA VAL A 406 8.14 -1.38 -2.96
C VAL A 406 9.49 -1.17 -3.64
N PRO A 407 9.83 -1.93 -4.68
CA PRO A 407 11.03 -1.64 -5.46
C PRO A 407 10.82 -0.37 -6.29
N GLY A 408 11.80 0.52 -6.29
CA GLY A 408 11.81 1.71 -7.12
C GLY A 408 13.01 1.74 -8.08
N SER A 409 13.24 2.88 -8.74
CA SER A 409 14.30 3.05 -9.71
C SER A 409 15.69 3.07 -9.05
N SER A 410 16.63 2.35 -9.64
CA SER A 410 18.05 2.40 -9.23
C SER A 410 18.79 3.60 -9.82
N VAL A 411 18.22 4.25 -10.84
CA VAL A 411 18.76 5.45 -11.51
C VAL A 411 17.94 6.68 -11.13
N PRO A 412 18.53 7.88 -11.21
CA PRO A 412 17.77 9.09 -10.98
C PRO A 412 16.65 9.26 -12.01
N VAL A 413 15.54 9.85 -11.58
CA VAL A 413 14.44 10.24 -12.47
C VAL A 413 14.16 11.73 -12.32
N TYR A 414 13.48 12.30 -13.31
CA TYR A 414 13.30 13.74 -13.47
C TYR A 414 11.83 14.07 -13.76
N LEU A 415 11.42 15.24 -13.35
CA LEU A 415 10.10 15.82 -13.67
C LEU A 415 10.31 17.20 -14.26
N GLY A 416 10.04 17.35 -15.56
CA GLY A 416 10.30 18.63 -16.25
C GLY A 416 11.74 19.12 -16.11
N GLY A 417 12.72 18.22 -16.20
CA GLY A 417 14.14 18.51 -16.01
C GLY A 417 14.61 18.58 -14.55
N ALA A 418 13.69 18.76 -13.59
CA ALA A 418 14.01 18.80 -12.17
C ALA A 418 14.25 17.38 -11.62
N LYS A 419 15.40 17.19 -10.95
CA LYS A 419 15.81 15.89 -10.39
C LYS A 419 14.96 15.51 -9.17
N LEU A 420 14.48 14.27 -9.16
CA LEU A 420 13.91 13.67 -7.96
C LEU A 420 15.01 13.31 -6.97
N VAL A 421 14.92 13.82 -5.74
CA VAL A 421 15.91 13.59 -4.66
C VAL A 421 15.50 12.39 -3.81
N ALA A 422 14.22 12.29 -3.46
CA ALA A 422 13.66 11.23 -2.62
C ALA A 422 12.21 10.97 -2.97
N MET A 423 11.72 9.76 -2.64
CA MET A 423 10.33 9.36 -2.83
C MET A 423 9.85 8.57 -1.62
N TYR A 424 8.88 9.10 -0.91
CA TYR A 424 8.31 8.48 0.28
C TYR A 424 6.89 7.98 0.01
N PRO A 425 6.63 6.68 0.17
CA PRO A 425 5.31 6.11 -0.06
C PRO A 425 4.37 6.38 1.12
N LEU A 426 3.08 6.58 0.81
CA LEU A 426 1.99 6.61 1.77
C LEU A 426 1.00 5.51 1.43
N SER A 427 0.56 4.76 2.43
CA SER A 427 -0.37 3.65 2.23
C SER A 427 -1.58 3.74 3.16
N VAL A 428 -2.40 2.71 3.21
CA VAL A 428 -3.70 2.71 3.89
C VAL A 428 -3.54 2.35 5.36
N ILE A 429 -4.31 3.01 6.24
CA ILE A 429 -4.59 2.58 7.62
C ILE A 429 -6.10 2.45 7.81
N GLY A 430 -6.53 1.67 8.80
CA GLY A 430 -7.94 1.39 9.07
C GLY A 430 -8.21 1.06 10.53
N ASP A 431 -9.46 0.81 10.84
CA ASP A 431 -9.87 0.42 12.20
C ASP A 431 -9.15 -0.85 12.65
N GLY A 432 -8.46 -0.76 13.79
CA GLY A 432 -7.62 -1.83 14.32
C GLY A 432 -6.21 -1.88 13.69
N LEU A 433 -5.90 -1.00 12.75
CA LEU A 433 -4.64 -0.92 11.99
C LEU A 433 -4.19 0.52 11.86
N GLY A 434 -3.91 1.16 12.98
CA GLY A 434 -3.57 2.57 13.05
C GLY A 434 -2.13 2.91 12.68
N LEU A 435 -1.32 1.95 12.20
CA LEU A 435 0.06 2.15 11.74
C LEU A 435 0.32 1.39 10.44
N ASN A 436 0.94 2.09 9.49
CA ASN A 436 1.49 1.53 8.25
C ASN A 436 2.95 1.98 8.11
N VAL A 437 3.84 1.05 7.77
CA VAL A 437 5.26 1.31 7.47
C VAL A 437 5.53 0.80 6.06
N THR A 438 5.73 1.71 5.13
CA THR A 438 6.04 1.36 3.73
C THR A 438 7.39 1.94 3.36
N VAL A 439 8.19 1.17 2.64
CA VAL A 439 9.50 1.62 2.12
C VAL A 439 9.51 1.54 0.60
N LEU A 440 10.29 2.43 0.01
CA LEU A 440 10.60 2.43 -1.41
C LEU A 440 12.10 2.61 -1.59
N SER A 441 12.75 1.72 -2.34
CA SER A 441 14.16 1.87 -2.68
C SER A 441 14.31 2.74 -3.92
N TYR A 442 15.06 3.85 -3.82
CA TYR A 442 15.28 4.76 -4.93
C TYR A 442 16.69 5.33 -4.87
N HIS A 443 17.44 5.25 -5.98
CA HIS A 443 18.71 5.92 -6.24
C HIS A 443 19.67 5.92 -5.03
N GLY A 444 19.92 4.74 -4.45
CA GLY A 444 20.84 4.57 -3.32
C GLY A 444 20.25 4.82 -1.93
N GLY A 445 18.99 5.22 -1.84
CA GLY A 445 18.24 5.38 -0.59
C GLY A 445 17.19 4.27 -0.38
N VAL A 446 16.85 4.03 0.87
CA VAL A 446 15.67 3.31 1.33
C VAL A 446 14.80 4.33 2.03
N HIS A 447 13.72 4.73 1.34
CA HIS A 447 12.85 5.82 1.75
C HIS A 447 11.67 5.27 2.52
N PHE A 448 11.61 5.55 3.82
CA PHE A 448 10.55 5.13 4.72
C PHE A 448 9.43 6.16 4.73
N GLY A 449 8.20 5.72 4.51
CA GLY A 449 6.98 6.44 4.79
C GLY A 449 6.21 5.74 5.91
N LEU A 450 6.00 6.44 7.02
CA LEU A 450 5.19 5.99 8.14
C LEU A 450 3.89 6.79 8.14
N LEU A 451 2.76 6.09 8.04
CA LEU A 451 1.43 6.69 8.14
C LEU A 451 0.72 6.17 9.38
N ALA A 452 0.18 7.05 10.21
CA ALA A 452 -0.52 6.64 11.41
C ALA A 452 -1.79 7.47 11.67
N CYS A 453 -2.69 6.91 12.50
CA CYS A 453 -3.75 7.69 13.13
C CYS A 453 -3.14 8.66 14.16
N ARG A 454 -3.42 9.96 14.01
CA ARG A 454 -2.81 11.02 14.82
C ARG A 454 -3.05 10.85 16.32
N GLU A 455 -4.22 10.38 16.70
CA GLU A 455 -4.60 10.21 18.10
C GLU A 455 -3.98 8.96 18.74
N LEU A 456 -3.63 7.97 17.93
CA LEU A 456 -3.01 6.72 18.40
C LEU A 456 -1.48 6.81 18.46
N ILE A 457 -0.88 7.58 17.52
CA ILE A 457 0.57 7.84 17.46
C ILE A 457 0.78 9.34 17.18
N PRO A 458 0.65 10.21 18.20
CA PRO A 458 0.76 11.65 18.00
C PRO A 458 2.16 12.14 17.68
N ASP A 459 3.16 11.38 18.06
CA ASP A 459 4.60 11.64 17.94
C ASP A 459 5.29 10.64 16.98
N LEU A 460 4.69 10.41 15.83
CA LEU A 460 5.18 9.48 14.80
C LEU A 460 6.61 9.79 14.35
N ASP A 461 7.03 11.07 14.40
CA ASP A 461 8.38 11.49 14.09
C ASP A 461 9.44 10.85 15.01
N VAL A 462 9.12 10.66 16.31
CA VAL A 462 10.00 9.96 17.26
C VAL A 462 10.18 8.48 16.83
N MET A 463 9.11 7.81 16.41
CA MET A 463 9.22 6.44 15.88
C MET A 463 10.06 6.41 14.59
N ALA A 464 9.93 7.42 13.74
CA ALA A 464 10.73 7.52 12.52
C ALA A 464 12.22 7.78 12.83
N ASP A 465 12.54 8.55 13.87
CA ASP A 465 13.94 8.75 14.32
C ASP A 465 14.55 7.47 14.90
N TYR A 466 13.76 6.62 15.54
CA TYR A 466 14.23 5.32 16.00
C TYR A 466 14.65 4.38 14.87
N LEU A 467 14.17 4.56 13.63
CA LEU A 467 14.70 3.82 12.48
C LEU A 467 16.19 4.08 12.24
N LEU A 468 16.63 5.33 12.40
CA LEU A 468 18.04 5.72 12.25
C LEU A 468 18.90 5.08 13.36
N THR A 469 18.40 5.09 14.60
CA THR A 469 19.07 4.48 15.75
C THR A 469 19.24 2.97 15.55
N GLU A 470 18.16 2.29 15.14
CA GLU A 470 18.18 0.83 14.92
C GLU A 470 19.09 0.42 13.76
N LEU A 471 19.11 1.22 12.67
CA LEU A 471 20.04 0.98 11.56
C LEU A 471 21.50 1.09 12.03
N ALA A 472 21.82 2.13 12.81
CA ALA A 472 23.17 2.35 13.32
C ALA A 472 23.64 1.19 14.22
N GLU A 473 22.79 0.71 15.13
CA GLU A 473 23.09 -0.44 16.00
C GLU A 473 23.32 -1.74 15.21
N LEU A 474 22.43 -2.03 14.24
CA LEU A 474 22.60 -3.19 13.38
C LEU A 474 23.85 -3.10 12.50
N LEU A 475 24.22 -1.90 12.06
CA LEU A 475 25.42 -1.67 11.26
C LEU A 475 26.70 -1.89 12.08
N GLU A 476 26.75 -1.44 13.34
CA GLU A 476 27.86 -1.72 14.25
C GLU A 476 28.04 -3.22 14.47
N LEU A 477 26.96 -3.95 14.74
CA LEU A 477 26.98 -5.40 14.87
C LEU A 477 27.43 -6.12 13.58
N ALA A 478 26.99 -5.64 12.43
CA ALA A 478 27.37 -6.20 11.12
C ALA A 478 28.88 -6.04 10.88
N ARG A 479 29.44 -4.88 11.21
CA ARG A 479 30.88 -4.60 11.10
C ARG A 479 31.72 -5.47 12.05
N ALA A 480 31.32 -5.57 13.30
CA ALA A 480 31.99 -6.43 14.28
C ALA A 480 31.98 -7.91 13.83
N ARG A 481 30.83 -8.39 13.31
CA ARG A 481 30.71 -9.76 12.80
C ARG A 481 31.59 -10.02 11.57
N SER A 482 31.68 -9.04 10.67
CA SER A 482 32.53 -9.12 9.48
C SER A 482 34.02 -9.17 9.83
N GLN A 483 34.45 -8.37 10.81
CA GLN A 483 35.83 -8.35 11.32
C GLN A 483 36.20 -9.69 11.98
N ALA A 484 35.34 -10.22 12.84
CA ALA A 484 35.55 -11.54 13.49
C ALA A 484 35.67 -12.66 12.47
N LYS A 485 34.87 -12.63 11.37
CA LYS A 485 34.96 -13.62 10.30
C LYS A 485 36.24 -13.50 9.50
N ALA A 486 36.75 -12.29 9.26
CA ALA A 486 37.99 -12.06 8.53
C ALA A 486 39.21 -12.54 9.34
N SER A 487 39.25 -12.36 10.68
CA SER A 487 40.31 -12.85 11.52
C SER A 487 40.41 -14.37 11.58
N LEU A 488 39.25 -15.07 11.56
CA LEU A 488 39.19 -16.54 11.53
C LEU A 488 39.63 -17.16 10.19
N THR A 489 39.63 -16.38 9.10
CA THR A 489 40.03 -16.87 7.75
C THR A 489 41.53 -16.63 7.47
N THR A 490 42.21 -15.87 8.34
CA THR A 490 43.62 -15.54 8.22
C THR A 490 44.54 -16.40 9.13
N GLU A 491 43.95 -17.22 9.96
CA GLU A 491 44.58 -18.34 10.69
C GLU A 491 44.41 -19.69 9.93
#